data_a4bf788848291226eb0defe4d74b2591
#
_entry.id   a4bf788848291226eb0defe4d74b2591
#
_cell.length_a   1.000
_cell.length_b   1.000
_cell.length_c   1.000
_cell.angle_alpha   90.00
_cell.angle_beta   90.00
_cell.angle_gamma   90.00
#
_symmetry.space_group_name_H-M   'P 1'
#
loop_
_entity.id
_entity.type
_entity.pdbx_description
1 polymer ?
#
loop_
_entity_poly.entity_id
_entity_poly.type
_entity_poly.pdbx_seq_one_letter_code
_entity_poly.pdbx_strand_id
1 'polypeptide(L)'
;MSTVAGPSTPAGTDERLMRTSPLRRLLGRPELGSVVGAAAVFIFFSIIADSFLRASSLGTVLYAASTIGIMAAPVALLMIGGEFDLSAGVLVTSSALVSSMFSYQMTANVWVGVFVSLLVTLAVGAFNGFMLTRTKLPSFIITLGTFLMLTGLNLGFTKLISGTVSTKAIGDMEGFDSARKVFASQWTIGGVEFKVTILWWAVLVAIATWILLRTRFGNWIFAVGGEADAARAVGVPVIRTKIGLYLGVAFAAWVSGQHLLFSFDVVQSGEGVGNELIYIIAAVIGGCLITGGYGSAIGSAVGAFIFGMTSKGIVYAEWNPDWFKFFLGAMLLLATLLNAWVRKRAEATK
;
A
#
# COMPACT_ATOMS: atom_id res chain seq x y z
N MET A 1 -61.97 38.40 32.41
CA MET A 1 -60.56 38.25 31.96
C MET A 1 -60.18 36.78 32.09
N SER A 2 -60.30 36.00 31.02
CA SER A 2 -59.92 34.58 30.97
C SER A 2 -58.63 34.51 30.23
N THR A 3 -57.56 34.10 30.90
CA THR A 3 -56.26 33.84 30.36
C THR A 3 -56.27 32.50 29.63
N VAL A 4 -56.17 32.54 28.29
CA VAL A 4 -55.99 31.36 27.45
C VAL A 4 -54.52 30.92 27.58
N ALA A 5 -54.29 29.75 28.19
CA ALA A 5 -52.99 29.09 28.20
C ALA A 5 -52.70 28.54 26.80
N GLY A 6 -51.66 29.05 26.15
CA GLY A 6 -51.18 28.53 24.87
C GLY A 6 -50.58 27.11 25.01
N PRO A 7 -50.64 26.29 23.95
CA PRO A 7 -50.11 24.92 23.98
C PRO A 7 -48.61 24.93 24.20
N SER A 8 -48.14 24.23 25.22
CA SER A 8 -46.74 23.95 25.48
C SER A 8 -46.17 23.11 24.33
N THR A 9 -45.26 23.67 23.52
CA THR A 9 -44.46 22.95 22.54
C THR A 9 -43.67 21.86 23.27
N PRO A 10 -43.74 20.59 22.88
CA PRO A 10 -42.88 19.57 23.47
C PRO A 10 -41.44 19.93 23.16
N ALA A 11 -40.59 19.91 24.19
CA ALA A 11 -39.17 20.14 24.07
C ALA A 11 -38.60 19.18 22.99
N GLY A 12 -38.26 19.73 21.82
CA GLY A 12 -37.66 18.98 20.75
C GLY A 12 -36.38 18.32 21.27
N THR A 13 -36.32 17.03 21.19
CA THR A 13 -35.10 16.29 21.39
C THR A 13 -34.07 16.88 20.44
N ASP A 14 -33.01 17.47 21.01
CA ASP A 14 -31.94 18.12 20.26
C ASP A 14 -31.23 17.03 19.43
N GLU A 15 -31.59 16.90 18.15
CA GLU A 15 -31.02 15.91 17.20
C GLU A 15 -29.50 16.00 17.09
N ARG A 16 -28.90 17.09 17.57
CA ARG A 16 -27.43 17.29 17.62
C ARG A 16 -26.76 16.42 18.68
N LEU A 17 -27.50 15.81 19.60
CA LEU A 17 -26.97 14.97 20.69
C LEU A 17 -27.28 13.47 20.53
N MET A 18 -27.48 12.97 19.34
CA MET A 18 -27.51 11.51 19.12
C MET A 18 -26.20 10.89 19.57
N ARG A 19 -26.16 10.40 20.81
CA ARG A 19 -25.07 9.56 21.35
C ARG A 19 -25.02 8.29 20.52
N THR A 20 -24.17 8.27 19.51
CA THR A 20 -23.88 7.04 18.78
C THR A 20 -23.32 6.02 19.76
N SER A 21 -23.96 4.86 19.89
CA SER A 21 -23.49 3.80 20.79
C SER A 21 -22.04 3.43 20.47
N PRO A 22 -21.22 3.07 21.47
CA PRO A 22 -19.82 2.69 21.24
C PRO A 22 -19.68 1.54 20.22
N LEU A 23 -20.66 0.64 20.20
CA LEU A 23 -20.74 -0.44 19.20
C LEU A 23 -20.93 0.11 17.77
N ARG A 24 -21.73 1.14 17.58
CA ARG A 24 -21.98 1.78 16.28
C ARG A 24 -20.74 2.53 15.78
N ARG A 25 -19.97 3.15 16.68
CA ARG A 25 -18.68 3.76 16.37
C ARG A 25 -17.63 2.71 15.97
N LEU A 26 -17.66 1.55 16.61
CA LEU A 26 -16.79 0.43 16.29
C LEU A 26 -17.14 -0.13 14.90
N LEU A 27 -18.41 -0.41 14.63
CA LEU A 27 -18.88 -0.96 13.34
C LEU A 27 -18.65 -0.01 12.15
N GLY A 28 -18.49 1.28 12.39
CA GLY A 28 -18.17 2.27 11.36
C GLY A 28 -16.67 2.40 11.03
N ARG A 29 -15.79 1.65 11.69
CA ARG A 29 -14.35 1.73 11.42
C ARG A 29 -13.96 0.92 10.17
N PRO A 30 -13.19 1.49 9.24
CA PRO A 30 -12.78 0.80 8.01
C PRO A 30 -11.97 -0.48 8.28
N GLU A 31 -11.27 -0.56 9.41
CA GLU A 31 -10.40 -1.68 9.77
C GLU A 31 -11.15 -2.93 10.26
N LEU A 32 -12.41 -2.79 10.71
CA LEU A 32 -13.12 -3.92 11.33
C LEU A 32 -13.29 -5.11 10.39
N GLY A 33 -13.67 -4.84 9.13
CA GLY A 33 -13.83 -5.90 8.14
C GLY A 33 -12.53 -6.65 7.90
N SER A 34 -11.43 -5.93 7.77
CA SER A 34 -10.10 -6.53 7.55
C SER A 34 -9.60 -7.32 8.76
N VAL A 35 -9.84 -6.84 9.99
CA VAL A 35 -9.46 -7.58 11.21
C VAL A 35 -10.24 -8.90 11.33
N VAL A 36 -11.53 -8.89 11.05
CA VAL A 36 -12.35 -10.11 11.01
C VAL A 36 -11.86 -11.06 9.92
N GLY A 37 -11.56 -10.53 8.72
CA GLY A 37 -10.95 -11.29 7.63
C GLY A 37 -9.60 -11.90 8.01
N ALA A 38 -8.73 -11.13 8.68
CA ALA A 38 -7.45 -11.62 9.16
C ALA A 38 -7.62 -12.75 10.19
N ALA A 39 -8.55 -12.61 11.14
CA ALA A 39 -8.86 -13.65 12.10
C ALA A 39 -9.39 -14.93 11.41
N ALA A 40 -10.27 -14.79 10.43
CA ALA A 40 -10.81 -15.92 9.66
C ALA A 40 -9.70 -16.66 8.89
N VAL A 41 -8.82 -15.94 8.20
CA VAL A 41 -7.68 -16.52 7.46
C VAL A 41 -6.68 -17.17 8.40
N PHE A 42 -6.40 -16.52 9.55
CA PHE A 42 -5.52 -17.09 10.58
C PHE A 42 -6.07 -18.42 11.11
N ILE A 43 -7.35 -18.46 11.53
CA ILE A 43 -8.00 -19.67 12.03
C ILE A 43 -8.00 -20.77 10.96
N PHE A 44 -8.33 -20.41 9.72
CA PHE A 44 -8.38 -21.34 8.59
C PHE A 44 -7.04 -22.05 8.38
N PHE A 45 -5.93 -21.31 8.23
CA PHE A 45 -4.61 -21.92 8.05
C PHE A 45 -4.06 -22.59 9.33
N SER A 46 -4.47 -22.15 10.53
CA SER A 46 -4.12 -22.81 11.78
C SER A 46 -4.71 -24.23 11.91
N ILE A 47 -5.85 -24.49 11.23
CA ILE A 47 -6.50 -25.81 11.22
C ILE A 47 -5.93 -26.73 10.13
N ILE A 48 -5.57 -26.14 8.97
CA ILE A 48 -5.23 -26.93 7.78
C ILE A 48 -3.73 -27.19 7.66
N ALA A 49 -2.90 -26.27 8.14
CA ALA A 49 -1.46 -26.28 7.95
C ALA A 49 -0.71 -26.45 9.28
N ASP A 50 -0.25 -27.66 9.58
CA ASP A 50 0.44 -28.01 10.85
C ASP A 50 1.65 -27.13 11.16
N SER A 51 2.34 -26.66 10.12
CA SER A 51 3.52 -25.81 10.25
C SER A 51 3.18 -24.32 10.45
N PHE A 52 1.92 -23.90 10.26
CA PHE A 52 1.54 -22.49 10.28
C PHE A 52 1.72 -21.83 11.65
N LEU A 53 1.45 -22.55 12.72
CA LEU A 53 1.56 -22.07 14.11
C LEU A 53 2.98 -22.14 14.69
N ARG A 54 3.97 -22.62 13.94
CA ARG A 54 5.36 -22.64 14.41
C ARG A 54 5.90 -21.22 14.52
N ALA A 55 6.73 -20.95 15.53
CA ALA A 55 7.34 -19.63 15.73
C ALA A 55 8.12 -19.15 14.47
N SER A 56 8.85 -20.05 13.79
CA SER A 56 9.57 -19.73 12.54
C SER A 56 8.64 -19.25 11.42
N SER A 57 7.40 -19.75 11.39
CA SER A 57 6.41 -19.37 10.38
C SER A 57 5.93 -17.93 10.57
N LEU A 58 5.91 -17.42 11.82
CA LEU A 58 5.58 -16.02 12.10
C LEU A 58 6.55 -15.06 11.40
N GLY A 59 7.85 -15.29 11.48
CA GLY A 59 8.86 -14.47 10.80
C GLY A 59 8.66 -14.46 9.28
N THR A 60 8.38 -15.63 8.69
CA THR A 60 8.17 -15.77 7.25
C THR A 60 6.87 -15.09 6.79
N VAL A 61 5.79 -15.20 7.57
CA VAL A 61 4.52 -14.52 7.29
C VAL A 61 4.68 -13.02 7.41
N LEU A 62 5.33 -12.53 8.46
CA LEU A 62 5.60 -11.09 8.64
C LEU A 62 6.50 -10.52 7.53
N TYR A 63 7.50 -11.29 7.09
CA TYR A 63 8.33 -10.90 5.95
C TYR A 63 7.49 -10.77 4.68
N ALA A 64 6.71 -11.79 4.32
CA ALA A 64 5.83 -11.74 3.16
C ALA A 64 4.78 -10.62 3.25
N ALA A 65 4.24 -10.35 4.44
CA ALA A 65 3.34 -9.24 4.69
C ALA A 65 4.04 -7.89 4.50
N SER A 66 5.27 -7.75 5.02
CA SER A 66 6.00 -6.47 4.99
C SER A 66 6.42 -6.06 3.58
N THR A 67 6.80 -7.00 2.71
CA THR A 67 7.17 -6.70 1.32
C THR A 67 6.01 -6.11 0.52
N ILE A 68 4.78 -6.51 0.81
CA ILE A 68 3.58 -5.93 0.22
C ILE A 68 3.13 -4.69 1.00
N GLY A 69 3.23 -4.74 2.32
CA GLY A 69 2.73 -3.71 3.22
C GLY A 69 3.46 -2.37 3.10
N ILE A 70 4.76 -2.37 2.76
CA ILE A 70 5.53 -1.16 2.46
C ILE A 70 4.84 -0.37 1.34
N MET A 71 4.36 -1.04 0.30
CA MET A 71 3.67 -0.40 -0.82
C MET A 71 2.18 -0.18 -0.55
N ALA A 72 1.51 -1.11 0.13
CA ALA A 72 0.07 -1.05 0.38
C ALA A 72 -0.34 0.19 1.20
N ALA A 73 0.50 0.64 2.13
CA ALA A 73 0.20 1.80 2.96
C ALA A 73 0.09 3.13 2.15
N PRO A 74 1.09 3.54 1.34
CA PRO A 74 0.96 4.75 0.52
C PRO A 74 -0.04 4.57 -0.64
N VAL A 75 -0.19 3.36 -1.21
CA VAL A 75 -1.23 3.06 -2.19
C VAL A 75 -2.62 3.24 -1.57
N ALA A 76 -2.83 2.85 -0.32
CA ALA A 76 -4.08 3.13 0.39
C ALA A 76 -4.35 4.63 0.53
N LEU A 77 -3.33 5.45 0.86
CA LEU A 77 -3.48 6.91 0.90
C LEU A 77 -3.87 7.48 -0.47
N LEU A 78 -3.23 6.99 -1.55
CA LEU A 78 -3.54 7.38 -2.91
C LEU A 78 -4.98 7.02 -3.28
N MET A 79 -5.42 5.81 -2.94
CA MET A 79 -6.80 5.35 -3.15
C MET A 79 -7.81 6.16 -2.33
N ILE A 80 -7.53 6.47 -1.05
CA ILE A 80 -8.36 7.37 -0.25
C ILE A 80 -8.46 8.75 -0.92
N GLY A 81 -7.39 9.23 -1.59
CA GLY A 81 -7.37 10.43 -2.42
C GLY A 81 -8.13 10.33 -3.74
N GLY A 82 -8.73 9.17 -4.05
CA GLY A 82 -9.54 8.92 -5.25
C GLY A 82 -8.73 8.54 -6.49
N GLU A 83 -7.44 8.17 -6.35
CA GLU A 83 -6.55 7.89 -7.48
C GLU A 83 -5.92 6.50 -7.38
N PHE A 84 -5.43 6.00 -8.52
CA PHE A 84 -4.73 4.72 -8.65
C PHE A 84 -3.34 4.91 -9.27
N ASP A 85 -2.44 3.98 -8.98
CA ASP A 85 -1.13 3.92 -9.62
C ASP A 85 -0.81 2.48 -10.07
N LEU A 86 -1.03 2.23 -11.36
CA LEU A 86 -0.67 0.95 -11.98
C LEU A 86 0.82 0.84 -12.26
N SER A 87 1.58 1.93 -12.20
CA SER A 87 3.02 1.88 -12.39
C SER A 87 3.78 1.49 -11.11
N ALA A 88 3.10 1.43 -9.95
CA ALA A 88 3.72 1.24 -8.65
C ALA A 88 4.57 -0.05 -8.55
N GLY A 89 4.10 -1.16 -9.13
CA GLY A 89 4.84 -2.43 -9.12
C GLY A 89 6.12 -2.39 -9.95
N VAL A 90 6.02 -1.89 -11.18
CA VAL A 90 7.15 -1.75 -12.09
C VAL A 90 8.13 -0.69 -11.60
N LEU A 91 7.64 0.35 -10.91
CA LEU A 91 8.47 1.41 -10.34
C LEU A 91 9.40 0.89 -9.22
N VAL A 92 8.98 -0.13 -8.45
CA VAL A 92 9.84 -0.85 -7.50
C VAL A 92 11.04 -1.43 -8.24
N THR A 93 10.80 -2.16 -9.33
CA THR A 93 11.86 -2.76 -10.14
C THR A 93 12.71 -1.68 -10.82
N SER A 94 12.10 -0.62 -11.37
CA SER A 94 12.84 0.51 -11.95
C SER A 94 13.82 1.12 -10.95
N SER A 95 13.40 1.32 -9.70
CA SER A 95 14.26 1.84 -8.64
C SER A 95 15.48 0.94 -8.39
N ALA A 96 15.27 -0.37 -8.27
CA ALA A 96 16.34 -1.35 -8.07
C ALA A 96 17.30 -1.40 -9.28
N LEU A 97 16.76 -1.42 -10.49
CA LEU A 97 17.55 -1.44 -11.73
C LEU A 97 18.40 -0.18 -11.88
N VAL A 98 17.81 1.01 -11.67
CA VAL A 98 18.57 2.28 -11.73
C VAL A 98 19.69 2.29 -10.70
N SER A 99 19.39 1.87 -9.45
CA SER A 99 20.40 1.80 -8.40
C SER A 99 21.56 0.87 -8.78
N SER A 100 21.25 -0.36 -9.23
CA SER A 100 22.26 -1.36 -9.60
C SER A 100 23.06 -0.93 -10.84
N MET A 101 22.39 -0.58 -11.94
CA MET A 101 23.05 -0.23 -13.20
C MET A 101 23.90 1.03 -13.08
N PHE A 102 23.40 2.06 -12.37
CA PHE A 102 24.16 3.29 -12.17
C PHE A 102 25.41 3.03 -11.33
N SER A 103 25.30 2.26 -10.24
CA SER A 103 26.45 1.88 -9.42
C SER A 103 27.47 1.10 -10.24
N TYR A 104 27.04 0.09 -11.00
CA TYR A 104 27.92 -0.75 -11.79
C TYR A 104 28.66 0.03 -12.89
N GLN A 105 27.96 0.89 -13.64
CA GLN A 105 28.55 1.64 -14.78
C GLN A 105 29.48 2.76 -14.35
N MET A 106 29.13 3.44 -13.26
CA MET A 106 29.94 4.58 -12.78
C MET A 106 31.09 4.14 -11.88
N THR A 107 31.24 2.82 -11.61
CA THR A 107 32.22 2.27 -10.65
C THR A 107 32.22 3.02 -9.32
N ALA A 108 31.06 3.55 -8.94
CA ALA A 108 30.87 4.36 -7.77
C ALA A 108 30.46 3.51 -6.56
N ASN A 109 30.53 4.11 -5.40
CA ASN A 109 29.94 3.58 -4.19
C ASN A 109 28.41 3.37 -4.39
N VAL A 110 27.86 2.23 -3.96
CA VAL A 110 26.44 1.87 -4.17
C VAL A 110 25.47 2.93 -3.65
N TRP A 111 25.84 3.73 -2.64
CA TRP A 111 25.02 4.80 -2.11
C TRP A 111 24.73 5.91 -3.13
N VAL A 112 25.62 6.10 -4.10
CA VAL A 112 25.37 7.06 -5.21
C VAL A 112 24.23 6.53 -6.09
N GLY A 113 24.26 5.24 -6.44
CA GLY A 113 23.16 4.59 -7.18
C GLY A 113 21.85 4.62 -6.39
N VAL A 114 21.89 4.36 -5.08
CA VAL A 114 20.74 4.45 -4.17
C VAL A 114 20.14 5.86 -4.19
N PHE A 115 20.98 6.90 -4.14
CA PHE A 115 20.52 8.29 -4.19
C PHE A 115 19.96 8.68 -5.57
N VAL A 116 20.64 8.31 -6.65
CA VAL A 116 20.18 8.58 -8.02
C VAL A 116 18.84 7.88 -8.28
N SER A 117 18.70 6.64 -7.84
CA SER A 117 17.43 5.91 -7.99
C SER A 117 16.29 6.55 -7.21
N LEU A 118 16.54 7.16 -6.03
CA LEU A 118 15.55 7.96 -5.31
C LEU A 118 15.05 9.12 -6.16
N LEU A 119 15.97 9.90 -6.73
CA LEU A 119 15.61 11.06 -7.56
C LEU A 119 14.80 10.65 -8.79
N VAL A 120 15.23 9.58 -9.48
CA VAL A 120 14.51 9.05 -10.66
C VAL A 120 13.11 8.55 -10.28
N THR A 121 13.01 7.80 -9.20
CA THR A 121 11.72 7.24 -8.73
C THR A 121 10.76 8.35 -8.33
N LEU A 122 11.23 9.36 -7.58
CA LEU A 122 10.42 10.53 -7.24
C LEU A 122 10.04 11.37 -8.47
N ALA A 123 10.91 11.47 -9.46
CA ALA A 123 10.59 12.16 -10.72
C ALA A 123 9.45 11.47 -11.47
N VAL A 124 9.42 10.14 -11.49
CA VAL A 124 8.30 9.37 -12.08
C VAL A 124 7.01 9.60 -11.31
N GLY A 125 7.04 9.55 -9.98
CA GLY A 125 5.86 9.87 -9.16
C GLY A 125 5.36 11.30 -9.38
N ALA A 126 6.28 12.27 -9.41
CA ALA A 126 5.94 13.66 -9.73
C ALA A 126 5.34 13.80 -11.13
N PHE A 127 5.88 13.09 -12.13
CA PHE A 127 5.37 13.07 -13.50
C PHE A 127 3.92 12.55 -13.55
N ASN A 128 3.63 11.41 -12.88
CA ASN A 128 2.26 10.87 -12.82
C ASN A 128 1.28 11.88 -12.20
N GLY A 129 1.65 12.44 -11.04
CA GLY A 129 0.82 13.44 -10.37
C GLY A 129 0.65 14.74 -11.16
N PHE A 130 1.71 15.22 -11.85
CA PHE A 130 1.65 16.38 -12.71
C PHE A 130 0.76 16.13 -13.92
N MET A 131 0.95 15.01 -14.63
CA MET A 131 0.15 14.65 -15.81
C MET A 131 -1.34 14.53 -15.44
N LEU A 132 -1.65 13.87 -14.32
CA LEU A 132 -3.02 13.76 -13.83
C LEU A 132 -3.67 15.13 -13.62
N THR A 133 -2.98 16.03 -12.96
CA THR A 133 -3.54 17.33 -12.60
C THR A 133 -3.60 18.29 -13.78
N ARG A 134 -2.73 18.13 -14.78
CA ARG A 134 -2.66 19.00 -15.97
C ARG A 134 -3.61 18.56 -17.09
N THR A 135 -3.71 17.25 -17.33
CA THR A 135 -4.50 16.72 -18.47
C THR A 135 -5.93 16.39 -18.09
N LYS A 136 -6.24 16.22 -16.79
CA LYS A 136 -7.54 15.76 -16.29
C LYS A 136 -7.94 14.36 -16.81
N LEU A 137 -6.99 13.60 -17.37
CA LEU A 137 -7.22 12.20 -17.72
C LEU A 137 -7.37 11.36 -16.47
N PRO A 138 -8.13 10.25 -16.51
CA PRO A 138 -8.20 9.31 -15.40
C PRO A 138 -6.81 8.78 -15.03
N SER A 139 -6.54 8.63 -13.72
CA SER A 139 -5.25 8.12 -13.20
C SER A 139 -4.89 6.76 -13.78
N PHE A 140 -5.88 5.90 -13.99
CA PHE A 140 -5.70 4.61 -14.65
C PHE A 140 -4.98 4.73 -16.01
N ILE A 141 -5.38 5.67 -16.88
CA ILE A 141 -4.79 5.84 -18.22
C ILE A 141 -3.35 6.35 -18.12
N ILE A 142 -3.11 7.33 -17.26
CA ILE A 142 -1.78 7.92 -17.08
C ILE A 142 -0.81 6.89 -16.55
N THR A 143 -1.19 6.21 -15.47
CA THR A 143 -0.31 5.25 -14.79
C THR A 143 -0.16 3.95 -15.57
N LEU A 144 -1.15 3.53 -16.37
CA LEU A 144 -1.00 2.45 -17.34
C LEU A 144 0.02 2.82 -18.44
N GLY A 145 -0.02 4.04 -18.94
CA GLY A 145 0.99 4.54 -19.88
C GLY A 145 2.39 4.51 -19.27
N THR A 146 2.54 5.01 -18.04
CA THR A 146 3.82 4.97 -17.31
C THR A 146 4.27 3.53 -17.01
N PHE A 147 3.35 2.63 -16.65
CA PHE A 147 3.62 1.20 -16.49
C PHE A 147 4.24 0.59 -17.74
N LEU A 148 3.62 0.81 -18.91
CA LEU A 148 4.12 0.28 -20.19
C LEU A 148 5.47 0.90 -20.56
N MET A 149 5.63 2.21 -20.38
CA MET A 149 6.90 2.90 -20.63
C MET A 149 8.02 2.34 -19.74
N LEU A 150 7.79 2.23 -18.41
CA LEU A 150 8.77 1.70 -17.49
C LEU A 150 9.09 0.24 -17.76
N THR A 151 8.10 -0.59 -18.10
CA THR A 151 8.33 -1.99 -18.47
C THR A 151 9.29 -2.10 -19.67
N GLY A 152 9.06 -1.28 -20.70
CA GLY A 152 9.91 -1.21 -21.87
C GLY A 152 11.31 -0.68 -21.57
N LEU A 153 11.41 0.41 -20.80
CA LEU A 153 12.68 1.02 -20.38
C LEU A 153 13.50 0.07 -19.49
N ASN A 154 12.87 -0.57 -18.51
CA ASN A 154 13.51 -1.55 -17.64
C ASN A 154 14.17 -2.67 -18.44
N LEU A 155 13.44 -3.27 -19.39
CA LEU A 155 13.98 -4.34 -20.24
C LEU A 155 15.04 -3.83 -21.20
N GLY A 156 14.77 -2.70 -21.88
CA GLY A 156 15.65 -2.12 -22.90
C GLY A 156 16.99 -1.69 -22.31
N PHE A 157 17.00 -0.90 -21.25
CA PHE A 157 18.23 -0.46 -20.59
C PHE A 157 19.00 -1.61 -19.93
N THR A 158 18.30 -2.56 -19.30
CA THR A 158 18.97 -3.72 -18.70
C THR A 158 19.71 -4.52 -19.77
N LYS A 159 19.07 -4.82 -20.91
CA LYS A 159 19.74 -5.53 -22.03
C LYS A 159 20.89 -4.74 -22.62
N LEU A 160 20.73 -3.42 -22.79
CA LEU A 160 21.76 -2.56 -23.35
C LEU A 160 23.02 -2.52 -22.46
N ILE A 161 22.85 -2.50 -21.14
CA ILE A 161 23.94 -2.32 -20.18
C ILE A 161 24.54 -3.67 -19.77
N SER A 162 23.71 -4.68 -19.46
CA SER A 162 24.20 -5.97 -18.94
C SER A 162 24.35 -7.06 -19.98
N GLY A 163 23.73 -6.87 -21.18
CA GLY A 163 23.66 -7.90 -22.23
C GLY A 163 22.60 -8.99 -21.94
N THR A 164 21.91 -8.94 -20.82
CA THR A 164 20.91 -9.93 -20.37
C THR A 164 19.66 -9.24 -19.86
N VAL A 165 18.67 -10.00 -19.37
CA VAL A 165 17.44 -9.47 -18.75
C VAL A 165 17.61 -9.12 -17.26
N SER A 166 18.81 -9.34 -16.72
CA SER A 166 19.16 -9.10 -15.31
C SER A 166 20.35 -8.14 -15.20
N THR A 167 20.45 -7.45 -14.07
CA THR A 167 21.63 -6.63 -13.75
C THR A 167 22.87 -7.50 -13.48
N LYS A 168 24.04 -6.88 -13.46
CA LYS A 168 25.25 -7.50 -12.91
C LYS A 168 25.18 -7.49 -11.39
N ALA A 169 25.86 -8.44 -10.75
CA ALA A 169 26.03 -8.45 -9.31
C ALA A 169 26.85 -7.24 -8.86
N ILE A 170 26.45 -6.66 -7.74
CA ILE A 170 27.08 -5.48 -7.12
C ILE A 170 27.60 -5.75 -5.70
N GLY A 171 27.57 -7.03 -5.26
CA GLY A 171 27.94 -7.43 -3.90
C GLY A 171 29.35 -7.05 -3.47
N ASP A 172 30.29 -7.02 -4.43
CA ASP A 172 31.69 -6.66 -4.19
C ASP A 172 31.96 -5.14 -4.26
N MET A 173 30.92 -4.32 -4.51
CA MET A 173 31.10 -2.87 -4.64
C MET A 173 31.19 -2.18 -3.28
N GLU A 174 31.93 -1.05 -3.25
CA GLU A 174 32.05 -0.22 -2.06
C GLU A 174 30.69 0.23 -1.56
N GLY A 175 30.47 0.10 -0.25
CA GLY A 175 29.24 0.52 0.42
C GLY A 175 28.11 -0.53 0.40
N PHE A 176 28.28 -1.68 -0.30
CA PHE A 176 27.23 -2.70 -0.39
C PHE A 176 26.80 -3.22 0.98
N ASP A 177 27.74 -3.62 1.84
CA ASP A 177 27.43 -4.14 3.17
C ASP A 177 26.70 -3.12 4.05
N SER A 178 27.05 -1.85 3.94
CA SER A 178 26.39 -0.78 4.69
C SER A 178 24.97 -0.54 4.19
N ALA A 179 24.74 -0.55 2.88
CA ALA A 179 23.41 -0.43 2.29
C ALA A 179 22.55 -1.68 2.58
N ARG A 180 23.12 -2.87 2.51
CA ARG A 180 22.45 -4.12 2.89
C ARG A 180 21.98 -4.09 4.34
N LYS A 181 22.77 -3.54 5.27
CA LYS A 181 22.36 -3.36 6.68
C LYS A 181 21.10 -2.49 6.80
N VAL A 182 20.94 -1.48 5.96
CA VAL A 182 19.78 -0.58 6.00
C VAL A 182 18.55 -1.18 5.33
N PHE A 183 18.72 -1.85 4.18
CA PHE A 183 17.60 -2.27 3.34
C PHE A 183 17.29 -3.77 3.39
N ALA A 184 18.25 -4.63 3.78
CA ALA A 184 18.12 -6.08 3.68
C ALA A 184 18.72 -6.84 4.89
N SER A 185 18.94 -6.17 6.03
CA SER A 185 19.42 -6.85 7.24
C SER A 185 18.36 -7.81 7.81
N GLN A 186 18.86 -8.78 8.53
CA GLN A 186 18.06 -9.77 9.26
C GLN A 186 18.67 -10.01 10.65
N TRP A 187 17.82 -10.37 11.59
CA TRP A 187 18.23 -10.74 12.95
C TRP A 187 17.37 -11.87 13.47
N THR A 188 17.89 -12.66 14.39
CA THR A 188 17.19 -13.81 14.96
C THR A 188 16.88 -13.54 16.44
N ILE A 189 15.63 -13.67 16.83
CA ILE A 189 15.16 -13.57 18.21
C ILE A 189 14.41 -14.85 18.56
N GLY A 190 14.87 -15.59 19.57
CA GLY A 190 14.20 -16.82 19.99
C GLY A 190 14.08 -17.90 18.90
N GLY A 191 15.04 -17.97 17.96
CA GLY A 191 15.01 -18.89 16.83
C GLY A 191 14.11 -18.45 15.66
N VAL A 192 13.50 -17.26 15.74
CA VAL A 192 12.70 -16.67 14.65
C VAL A 192 13.53 -15.63 13.91
N GLU A 193 13.59 -15.75 12.59
CA GLU A 193 14.27 -14.78 11.73
C GLU A 193 13.34 -13.61 11.36
N PHE A 194 13.78 -12.40 11.64
CA PHE A 194 13.09 -11.16 11.27
C PHE A 194 13.92 -10.37 10.26
N LYS A 195 13.25 -9.76 9.29
CA LYS A 195 13.89 -8.92 8.27
C LYS A 195 13.56 -7.44 8.47
N VAL A 196 14.47 -6.57 8.10
CA VAL A 196 14.36 -5.12 8.28
C VAL A 196 13.12 -4.53 7.57
N THR A 197 12.60 -5.20 6.55
CA THR A 197 11.35 -4.78 5.88
C THR A 197 10.18 -4.67 6.84
N ILE A 198 10.14 -5.46 7.91
CA ILE A 198 9.10 -5.39 8.94
C ILE A 198 9.17 -4.03 9.66
N LEU A 199 10.37 -3.52 9.92
CA LEU A 199 10.56 -2.18 10.51
C LEU A 199 10.20 -1.08 9.51
N TRP A 200 10.63 -1.18 8.24
CA TRP A 200 10.24 -0.24 7.21
C TRP A 200 8.72 -0.18 7.04
N TRP A 201 8.07 -1.33 7.01
CA TRP A 201 6.61 -1.42 6.95
C TRP A 201 5.95 -0.75 8.16
N ALA A 202 6.37 -1.08 9.38
CA ALA A 202 5.83 -0.48 10.60
C ALA A 202 5.99 1.04 10.61
N VAL A 203 7.16 1.55 10.21
CA VAL A 203 7.44 3.00 10.13
C VAL A 203 6.55 3.67 9.08
N LEU A 204 6.43 3.10 7.88
CA LEU A 204 5.59 3.68 6.83
C LEU A 204 4.10 3.67 7.18
N VAL A 205 3.61 2.59 7.80
CA VAL A 205 2.22 2.52 8.30
C VAL A 205 2.00 3.54 9.42
N ALA A 206 2.95 3.71 10.34
CA ALA A 206 2.86 4.71 11.41
C ALA A 206 2.82 6.13 10.84
N ILE A 207 3.71 6.45 9.89
CA ILE A 207 3.73 7.76 9.20
C ILE A 207 2.43 7.99 8.43
N ALA A 208 1.98 7.00 7.63
CA ALA A 208 0.75 7.09 6.86
C ALA A 208 -0.48 7.30 7.77
N THR A 209 -0.55 6.59 8.89
CA THR A 209 -1.61 6.73 9.89
C THR A 209 -1.56 8.12 10.55
N TRP A 210 -0.37 8.56 10.93
CA TRP A 210 -0.19 9.89 11.52
C TRP A 210 -0.60 11.00 10.53
N ILE A 211 -0.19 10.88 9.26
CA ILE A 211 -0.61 11.81 8.20
C ILE A 211 -2.13 11.86 8.11
N LEU A 212 -2.80 10.72 7.97
CA LEU A 212 -4.26 10.65 7.81
C LEU A 212 -5.02 11.21 9.02
N LEU A 213 -4.58 10.90 10.24
CA LEU A 213 -5.36 11.16 11.45
C LEU A 213 -4.97 12.46 12.17
N ARG A 214 -3.76 13.00 11.92
CA ARG A 214 -3.20 14.09 12.73
C ARG A 214 -2.73 15.30 11.93
N THR A 215 -2.82 15.29 10.59
CA THR A 215 -2.33 16.39 9.76
C THR A 215 -3.43 17.03 8.92
N ARG A 216 -3.20 18.30 8.51
CA ARG A 216 -4.05 18.98 7.53
C ARG A 216 -4.03 18.26 6.18
N PHE A 217 -2.89 17.66 5.82
CA PHE A 217 -2.73 16.92 4.58
C PHE A 217 -3.67 15.69 4.55
N GLY A 218 -3.83 14.99 5.68
CA GLY A 218 -4.79 13.89 5.81
C GLY A 218 -6.24 14.32 5.56
N ASN A 219 -6.64 15.46 6.14
CA ASN A 219 -7.98 16.03 5.87
C ASN A 219 -8.17 16.37 4.39
N TRP A 220 -7.12 16.88 3.72
CA TRP A 220 -7.15 17.16 2.28
C TRP A 220 -7.28 15.87 1.45
N ILE A 221 -6.61 14.79 1.85
CA ILE A 221 -6.73 13.49 1.18
C ILE A 221 -8.19 13.01 1.18
N PHE A 222 -8.83 13.00 2.34
CA PHE A 222 -10.25 12.60 2.44
C PHE A 222 -11.18 13.53 1.66
N ALA A 223 -10.97 14.83 1.72
CA ALA A 223 -11.78 15.82 1.01
C ALA A 223 -11.65 15.66 -0.52
N VAL A 224 -10.40 15.52 -1.01
CA VAL A 224 -10.11 15.36 -2.46
C VAL A 224 -10.68 14.04 -2.98
N GLY A 225 -10.56 12.96 -2.20
CA GLY A 225 -11.06 11.65 -2.60
C GLY A 225 -12.59 11.53 -2.50
N GLY A 226 -13.24 12.34 -1.67
CA GLY A 226 -14.70 12.40 -1.60
C GLY A 226 -15.30 13.14 -2.79
N GLU A 227 -14.88 14.39 -3.02
CA GLU A 227 -15.32 15.23 -4.13
C GLU A 227 -14.26 16.33 -4.39
N ALA A 228 -13.44 16.15 -5.42
CA ALA A 228 -12.28 17.02 -5.68
C ALA A 228 -12.68 18.46 -6.03
N ASP A 229 -13.80 18.67 -6.75
CA ASP A 229 -14.24 20.00 -7.14
C ASP A 229 -14.86 20.76 -5.97
N ALA A 230 -15.63 20.10 -5.11
CA ALA A 230 -16.12 20.67 -3.86
C ALA A 230 -14.95 21.01 -2.90
N ALA A 231 -13.95 20.12 -2.80
CA ALA A 231 -12.75 20.37 -1.99
C ALA A 231 -12.00 21.63 -2.48
N ARG A 232 -11.87 21.78 -3.80
CA ARG A 232 -11.24 22.98 -4.41
C ARG A 232 -12.01 24.25 -4.10
N ALA A 233 -13.35 24.21 -4.13
CA ALA A 233 -14.19 25.38 -3.86
C ALA A 233 -14.03 25.91 -2.42
N VAL A 234 -13.69 25.03 -1.45
CA VAL A 234 -13.41 25.43 -0.07
C VAL A 234 -11.92 25.64 0.24
N GLY A 235 -11.09 25.76 -0.82
CA GLY A 235 -9.68 26.15 -0.69
C GLY A 235 -8.69 25.00 -0.44
N VAL A 236 -9.09 23.73 -0.60
CA VAL A 236 -8.16 22.60 -0.51
C VAL A 236 -7.21 22.60 -1.72
N PRO A 237 -5.88 22.48 -1.52
CA PRO A 237 -4.90 22.49 -2.61
C PRO A 237 -4.85 21.13 -3.34
N VAL A 238 -5.90 20.81 -4.12
CA VAL A 238 -6.10 19.51 -4.79
C VAL A 238 -4.87 19.05 -5.58
N ILE A 239 -4.24 19.95 -6.36
CA ILE A 239 -3.05 19.62 -7.17
C ILE A 239 -1.90 19.16 -6.28
N ARG A 240 -1.58 19.92 -5.24
CA ARG A 240 -0.48 19.57 -4.32
C ARG A 240 -0.77 18.28 -3.58
N THR A 241 -2.02 18.04 -3.21
CA THR A 241 -2.45 16.82 -2.52
C THR A 241 -2.23 15.60 -3.42
N LYS A 242 -2.69 15.63 -4.67
CA LYS A 242 -2.53 14.53 -5.62
C LYS A 242 -1.05 14.25 -5.93
N ILE A 243 -0.25 15.28 -6.24
CA ILE A 243 1.19 15.10 -6.48
C ILE A 243 1.88 14.52 -5.25
N GLY A 244 1.57 15.01 -4.05
CA GLY A 244 2.15 14.48 -2.80
C GLY A 244 1.83 13.01 -2.56
N LEU A 245 0.65 12.54 -2.95
CA LEU A 245 0.27 11.13 -2.85
C LEU A 245 1.09 10.25 -3.80
N TYR A 246 1.29 10.66 -5.06
CA TYR A 246 2.16 9.94 -6.00
C TYR A 246 3.61 9.93 -5.55
N LEU A 247 4.11 11.02 -4.97
CA LEU A 247 5.46 11.07 -4.37
C LEU A 247 5.59 10.09 -3.20
N GLY A 248 4.53 9.93 -2.38
CA GLY A 248 4.50 8.95 -1.30
C GLY A 248 4.59 7.51 -1.82
N VAL A 249 3.86 7.17 -2.90
CA VAL A 249 3.96 5.86 -3.56
C VAL A 249 5.34 5.66 -4.14
N ALA A 250 5.90 6.66 -4.82
CA ALA A 250 7.24 6.61 -5.41
C ALA A 250 8.34 6.40 -4.36
N PHE A 251 8.25 7.08 -3.21
CA PHE A 251 9.20 6.88 -2.11
C PHE A 251 9.15 5.44 -1.57
N ALA A 252 7.96 4.88 -1.38
CA ALA A 252 7.82 3.50 -0.92
C ALA A 252 8.31 2.50 -1.99
N ALA A 253 8.09 2.79 -3.27
CA ALA A 253 8.63 2.00 -4.37
C ALA A 253 10.15 1.99 -4.36
N TRP A 254 10.77 3.14 -4.05
CA TRP A 254 12.21 3.21 -3.86
C TRP A 254 12.68 2.35 -2.68
N VAL A 255 12.06 2.46 -1.50
CA VAL A 255 12.41 1.60 -0.33
C VAL A 255 12.31 0.13 -0.68
N SER A 256 11.20 -0.30 -1.31
CA SER A 256 10.99 -1.69 -1.73
C SER A 256 11.99 -2.14 -2.79
N GLY A 257 12.35 -1.27 -3.73
CA GLY A 257 13.35 -1.54 -4.76
C GLY A 257 14.76 -1.71 -4.18
N GLN A 258 15.14 -0.89 -3.20
CA GLN A 258 16.43 -1.07 -2.52
C GLN A 258 16.44 -2.39 -1.73
N HIS A 259 15.33 -2.73 -1.03
CA HIS A 259 15.23 -4.03 -0.38
C HIS A 259 15.43 -5.19 -1.37
N LEU A 260 14.77 -5.13 -2.53
CA LEU A 260 14.89 -6.13 -3.58
C LEU A 260 16.36 -6.27 -4.03
N LEU A 261 17.03 -5.17 -4.38
CA LEU A 261 18.40 -5.16 -4.84
C LEU A 261 19.38 -5.72 -3.80
N PHE A 262 19.33 -5.22 -2.55
CA PHE A 262 20.29 -5.62 -1.52
C PHE A 262 19.99 -6.98 -0.88
N SER A 263 18.82 -7.58 -1.17
CA SER A 263 18.49 -8.95 -0.76
C SER A 263 19.02 -10.00 -1.72
N PHE A 264 19.02 -9.71 -3.03
CA PHE A 264 19.33 -10.69 -4.07
C PHE A 264 20.57 -10.35 -4.88
N ASP A 265 21.15 -9.16 -4.69
CA ASP A 265 22.35 -8.67 -5.37
C ASP A 265 22.21 -8.48 -6.90
N VAL A 266 21.19 -9.08 -7.49
CA VAL A 266 20.83 -9.04 -8.92
C VAL A 266 19.35 -8.82 -9.05
N VAL A 267 18.91 -8.01 -10.05
CA VAL A 267 17.51 -7.71 -10.29
C VAL A 267 17.13 -8.04 -11.72
N GLN A 268 15.99 -8.71 -11.90
CA GLN A 268 15.42 -8.99 -13.22
C GLN A 268 14.49 -7.86 -13.67
N SER A 269 14.55 -7.48 -14.94
CA SER A 269 13.82 -6.33 -15.49
C SER A 269 12.29 -6.46 -15.44
N GLY A 270 11.74 -7.69 -15.35
CA GLY A 270 10.29 -7.96 -15.32
C GLY A 270 9.71 -8.28 -13.95
N GLU A 271 10.50 -8.20 -12.87
CA GLU A 271 10.14 -8.77 -11.55
C GLU A 271 8.93 -8.10 -10.87
N GLY A 272 8.75 -6.81 -11.09
CA GLY A 272 7.66 -6.03 -10.47
C GLY A 272 6.31 -6.07 -11.18
N VAL A 273 6.24 -6.67 -12.38
CA VAL A 273 5.02 -6.70 -13.20
C VAL A 273 3.92 -7.52 -12.52
N GLY A 274 2.76 -6.91 -12.30
CA GLY A 274 1.60 -7.53 -11.64
C GLY A 274 1.51 -7.25 -10.13
N ASN A 275 2.57 -6.75 -9.49
CA ASN A 275 2.56 -6.44 -8.07
C ASN A 275 1.70 -5.23 -7.73
N GLU A 276 1.49 -4.31 -8.68
CA GLU A 276 0.60 -3.14 -8.51
C GLU A 276 -0.81 -3.55 -8.12
N LEU A 277 -1.33 -4.62 -8.73
CA LEU A 277 -2.64 -5.15 -8.39
C LEU A 277 -2.67 -5.72 -6.97
N ILE A 278 -1.60 -6.37 -6.53
CA ILE A 278 -1.48 -6.93 -5.17
C ILE A 278 -1.51 -5.81 -4.13
N TYR A 279 -0.84 -4.69 -4.36
CA TYR A 279 -0.85 -3.54 -3.45
C TYR A 279 -2.26 -2.91 -3.34
N ILE A 280 -2.94 -2.76 -4.48
CA ILE A 280 -4.33 -2.29 -4.52
C ILE A 280 -5.27 -3.26 -3.79
N ILE A 281 -5.12 -4.57 -4.04
CA ILE A 281 -5.92 -5.61 -3.38
C ILE A 281 -5.72 -5.56 -1.86
N ALA A 282 -4.49 -5.44 -1.38
CA ALA A 282 -4.20 -5.32 0.05
C ALA A 282 -4.87 -4.07 0.67
N ALA A 283 -4.87 -2.94 -0.04
CA ALA A 283 -5.56 -1.73 0.40
C ALA A 283 -7.09 -1.90 0.42
N VAL A 284 -7.68 -2.56 -0.59
CA VAL A 284 -9.13 -2.82 -0.66
C VAL A 284 -9.59 -3.80 0.41
N ILE A 285 -8.87 -4.92 0.60
CA ILE A 285 -9.12 -5.86 1.69
C ILE A 285 -8.99 -5.14 3.04
N GLY A 286 -8.05 -4.19 3.13
CA GLY A 286 -7.86 -3.29 4.26
C GLY A 286 -8.99 -2.29 4.52
N GLY A 287 -10.02 -2.25 3.66
CA GLY A 287 -11.20 -1.40 3.81
C GLY A 287 -11.14 -0.07 3.08
N CYS A 288 -10.15 0.15 2.18
CA CYS A 288 -10.16 1.31 1.31
C CYS A 288 -11.21 1.16 0.20
N LEU A 289 -11.97 2.22 -0.05
CA LEU A 289 -12.92 2.24 -1.16
C LEU A 289 -12.20 2.56 -2.47
N ILE A 290 -12.60 1.85 -3.53
CA ILE A 290 -12.12 2.10 -4.89
C ILE A 290 -12.57 3.50 -5.38
N THR A 291 -13.68 4.01 -4.88
CA THR A 291 -14.22 5.35 -5.22
C THR A 291 -13.56 6.50 -4.50
N GLY A 292 -12.64 6.24 -3.57
CA GLY A 292 -11.99 7.27 -2.75
C GLY A 292 -12.80 7.73 -1.53
N GLY A 293 -12.27 8.69 -0.81
CA GLY A 293 -12.90 9.36 0.33
C GLY A 293 -13.03 8.55 1.62
N TYR A 294 -12.65 7.27 1.62
CA TYR A 294 -12.76 6.38 2.78
C TYR A 294 -11.70 5.30 2.78
N GLY A 295 -11.12 5.01 3.93
CA GLY A 295 -10.11 3.98 4.12
C GLY A 295 -9.20 4.25 5.30
N SER A 296 -8.22 3.36 5.50
CA SER A 296 -7.28 3.42 6.62
C SER A 296 -5.92 2.81 6.25
N ALA A 297 -4.84 3.45 6.67
CA ALA A 297 -3.49 2.90 6.54
C ALA A 297 -3.27 1.66 7.43
N ILE A 298 -3.88 1.64 8.62
CA ILE A 298 -3.86 0.45 9.49
C ILE A 298 -4.62 -0.70 8.82
N GLY A 299 -5.78 -0.39 8.22
CA GLY A 299 -6.55 -1.38 7.48
C GLY A 299 -5.72 -2.00 6.35
N SER A 300 -5.01 -1.19 5.54
CA SER A 300 -4.15 -1.70 4.48
C SER A 300 -2.99 -2.57 5.01
N ALA A 301 -2.46 -2.26 6.19
CA ALA A 301 -1.47 -3.10 6.86
C ALA A 301 -2.06 -4.47 7.23
N VAL A 302 -3.29 -4.51 7.76
CA VAL A 302 -4.00 -5.78 8.02
C VAL A 302 -4.25 -6.53 6.72
N GLY A 303 -4.61 -5.84 5.63
CA GLY A 303 -4.76 -6.44 4.30
C GLY A 303 -3.46 -7.07 3.78
N ALA A 304 -2.33 -6.38 3.95
CA ALA A 304 -1.01 -6.93 3.64
C ALA A 304 -0.66 -8.14 4.52
N PHE A 305 -1.07 -8.14 5.79
CA PHE A 305 -0.88 -9.28 6.69
C PHE A 305 -1.74 -10.49 6.26
N ILE A 306 -2.98 -10.26 5.84
CA ILE A 306 -3.83 -11.31 5.22
C ILE A 306 -3.13 -11.92 4.01
N PHE A 307 -2.55 -11.08 3.15
CA PHE A 307 -1.76 -11.54 2.01
C PHE A 307 -0.60 -12.43 2.43
N GLY A 308 0.22 -11.99 3.41
CA GLY A 308 1.34 -12.75 3.95
C GLY A 308 0.91 -14.11 4.51
N MET A 309 -0.17 -14.15 5.30
CA MET A 309 -0.75 -15.38 5.83
C MET A 309 -1.20 -16.31 4.72
N THR A 310 -1.90 -15.81 3.71
CA THR A 310 -2.43 -16.62 2.60
C THR A 310 -1.30 -17.17 1.74
N SER A 311 -0.32 -16.33 1.38
CA SER A 311 0.83 -16.72 0.57
C SER A 311 1.65 -17.83 1.22
N LYS A 312 1.90 -17.74 2.53
CA LYS A 312 2.66 -18.75 3.26
C LYS A 312 1.79 -19.91 3.72
N GLY A 313 0.55 -19.66 4.09
CA GLY A 313 -0.42 -20.68 4.49
C GLY A 313 -0.67 -21.73 3.39
N ILE A 314 -0.79 -21.28 2.14
CA ILE A 314 -0.92 -22.19 0.98
C ILE A 314 0.28 -23.14 0.90
N VAL A 315 1.50 -22.60 1.04
CA VAL A 315 2.74 -23.41 1.01
C VAL A 315 2.83 -24.36 2.21
N TYR A 316 2.45 -23.89 3.41
CA TYR A 316 2.47 -24.71 4.62
C TYR A 316 1.37 -25.79 4.65
N ALA A 317 0.26 -25.56 3.92
CA ALA A 317 -0.77 -26.55 3.68
C ALA A 317 -0.41 -27.56 2.56
N GLU A 318 0.80 -27.45 2.00
CA GLU A 318 1.28 -28.28 0.89
C GLU A 318 0.42 -28.17 -0.38
N TRP A 319 -0.31 -27.07 -0.51
CA TRP A 319 -1.08 -26.79 -1.71
C TRP A 319 -0.20 -26.19 -2.81
N ASN A 320 -0.56 -26.45 -4.07
CA ASN A 320 0.17 -25.85 -5.20
C ASN A 320 0.07 -24.31 -5.14
N PRO A 321 1.23 -23.60 -5.10
CA PRO A 321 1.28 -22.14 -5.06
C PRO A 321 0.55 -21.44 -6.22
N ASP A 322 0.30 -22.12 -7.34
CA ASP A 322 -0.45 -21.57 -8.47
C ASP A 322 -1.88 -21.15 -8.10
N TRP A 323 -2.47 -21.79 -7.08
CA TRP A 323 -3.77 -21.42 -6.53
C TRP A 323 -3.78 -20.05 -5.82
N PHE A 324 -2.61 -19.51 -5.52
CA PHE A 324 -2.52 -18.24 -4.78
C PHE A 324 -3.29 -17.10 -5.46
N LYS A 325 -3.18 -16.96 -6.79
CA LYS A 325 -3.90 -15.90 -7.55
C LYS A 325 -5.42 -16.09 -7.49
N PHE A 326 -5.89 -17.34 -7.48
CA PHE A 326 -7.32 -17.63 -7.29
C PHE A 326 -7.81 -17.20 -5.91
N PHE A 327 -7.09 -17.56 -4.84
CA PHE A 327 -7.42 -17.14 -3.48
C PHE A 327 -7.40 -15.62 -3.33
N LEU A 328 -6.44 -14.96 -3.94
CA LEU A 328 -6.34 -13.50 -3.92
C LEU A 328 -7.56 -12.84 -4.57
N GLY A 329 -7.99 -13.34 -5.73
CA GLY A 329 -9.18 -12.85 -6.42
C GLY A 329 -10.47 -13.13 -5.63
N ALA A 330 -10.59 -14.32 -5.05
CA ALA A 330 -11.73 -14.68 -4.21
C ALA A 330 -11.81 -13.78 -2.96
N MET A 331 -10.69 -13.56 -2.26
CA MET A 331 -10.64 -12.67 -1.10
C MET A 331 -10.98 -11.22 -1.47
N LEU A 332 -10.51 -10.72 -2.61
CA LEU A 332 -10.85 -9.38 -3.09
C LEU A 332 -12.36 -9.23 -3.28
N LEU A 333 -12.98 -10.17 -3.98
CA LEU A 333 -14.43 -10.16 -4.23
C LEU A 333 -15.22 -10.25 -2.93
N LEU A 334 -14.86 -11.18 -2.04
CA LEU A 334 -15.51 -11.32 -0.73
C LEU A 334 -15.37 -10.06 0.12
N ALA A 335 -14.18 -9.48 0.22
CA ALA A 335 -13.95 -8.25 0.96
C ALA A 335 -14.77 -7.08 0.39
N THR A 336 -14.79 -6.94 -0.94
CA THR A 336 -15.53 -5.87 -1.62
C THR A 336 -17.04 -6.02 -1.41
N LEU A 337 -17.58 -7.23 -1.54
CA LEU A 337 -18.99 -7.53 -1.32
C LEU A 337 -19.39 -7.31 0.14
N LEU A 338 -18.55 -7.74 1.09
CA LEU A 338 -18.77 -7.53 2.51
C LEU A 338 -18.78 -6.04 2.87
N ASN A 339 -17.80 -5.29 2.37
CA ASN A 339 -17.73 -3.84 2.59
C ASN A 339 -18.96 -3.12 2.01
N ALA A 340 -19.39 -3.49 0.80
CA ALA A 340 -20.59 -2.94 0.17
C ALA A 340 -21.86 -3.27 0.98
N TRP A 341 -21.98 -4.50 1.47
CA TRP A 341 -23.11 -4.93 2.29
C TRP A 341 -23.16 -4.22 3.65
N VAL A 342 -22.03 -4.10 4.35
CA VAL A 342 -21.93 -3.38 5.64
C VAL A 342 -22.34 -1.93 5.44
N ARG A 343 -21.82 -1.26 4.39
CA ARG A 343 -22.15 0.12 4.06
C ARG A 343 -23.66 0.29 3.79
N LYS A 344 -24.25 -0.56 2.95
CA LYS A 344 -25.69 -0.50 2.65
C LYS A 344 -26.55 -0.67 3.89
N ARG A 345 -26.14 -1.53 4.83
CA ARG A 345 -26.86 -1.66 6.13
C ARG A 345 -26.69 -0.42 7.01
N ALA A 346 -25.50 0.17 7.05
CA ALA A 346 -25.25 1.39 7.82
C ALA A 346 -26.06 2.60 7.30
N GLU A 347 -26.29 2.68 5.98
CA GLU A 347 -27.11 3.71 5.33
C GLU A 347 -28.63 3.48 5.56
N ALA A 348 -29.08 2.22 5.54
CA ALA A 348 -30.48 1.86 5.76
C ALA A 348 -30.96 2.04 7.22
N THR A 349 -30.04 2.25 8.16
CA THR A 349 -30.33 2.44 9.59
C THR A 349 -30.29 3.93 9.99
N LYS A 350 -30.11 4.84 9.02
CA LYS A 350 -30.26 6.30 9.16
C LYS A 350 -31.68 6.74 8.84
#